data_34e9695f3d8bcc24eeeb0fca9fc8b0b0
#
_entry.id   34e9695f3d8bcc24eeeb0fca9fc8b0b0
#
_cell.length_a   1.000
_cell.length_b   1.000
_cell.length_c   1.000
_cell.angle_alpha   90.00
_cell.angle_beta   90.00
_cell.angle_gamma   90.00
#
_symmetry.space_group_name_H-M   'P 1'
#
loop_
_entity.id
_entity.type
_entity.pdbx_description
1 polymer ?
#
loop_
_entity_poly.entity_id
_entity_poly.type
_entity_poly.pdbx_seq_one_letter_code
_entity_poly.pdbx_strand_id
1 'polypeptide(L)'
;MYNTALRIVQDEAEAADVLQEAFIDAFNRLDSFRQESTFGLWMKQIVVNKSISTLRKRKLELRPLEAGDEVADEDQADDEVELEVEAIKRAIDKLPDGYRLVLTLYLLEGYDHEEIAHILRISEATSRSQFLRGKRKLVDYLAN
;
A
#
# COMPACT_ATOMS: atom_id res chain seq x y z
N MET A 1 -2.58 10.05 -8.19
CA MET A 1 -3.07 9.81 -6.84
C MET A 1 -4.15 8.78 -6.73
N TYR A 2 -5.00 8.67 -7.72
CA TYR A 2 -6.00 7.63 -7.71
C TYR A 2 -5.34 6.25 -7.66
N ASN A 3 -4.27 6.06 -8.42
CA ASN A 3 -3.60 4.77 -8.44
C ASN A 3 -2.98 4.44 -7.07
N THR A 4 -2.49 5.46 -6.36
CA THR A 4 -1.96 5.24 -5.03
C THR A 4 -3.05 4.74 -4.11
N ALA A 5 -4.21 5.38 -4.12
CA ALA A 5 -5.32 4.94 -3.28
C ALA A 5 -5.77 3.55 -3.69
N LEU A 6 -5.86 3.28 -4.98
CA LEU A 6 -6.34 1.99 -5.46
C LEU A 6 -5.41 0.86 -5.04
N ARG A 7 -4.10 1.09 -5.06
CA ARG A 7 -3.17 0.04 -4.63
C ARG A 7 -3.36 -0.29 -3.17
N ILE A 8 -3.71 0.70 -2.36
CA ILE A 8 -3.86 0.47 -0.94
C ILE A 8 -5.20 -0.15 -0.62
N VAL A 9 -6.30 0.40 -1.10
CA VAL A 9 -7.62 -0.12 -0.73
C VAL A 9 -8.13 -1.23 -1.64
N GLN A 10 -7.62 -1.33 -2.82
CA GLN A 10 -7.95 -2.40 -3.76
C GLN A 10 -9.44 -2.48 -4.09
N ASP A 11 -10.10 -1.36 -4.18
CA ASP A 11 -11.50 -1.29 -4.53
C ASP A 11 -11.71 0.04 -5.22
N GLU A 12 -12.23 0.03 -6.42
CA GLU A 12 -12.34 1.24 -7.22
C GLU A 12 -13.25 2.28 -6.61
N ALA A 13 -14.37 1.84 -6.08
CA ALA A 13 -15.31 2.77 -5.47
C ALA A 13 -14.70 3.40 -4.23
N GLU A 14 -14.03 2.61 -3.41
CA GLU A 14 -13.38 3.13 -2.23
C GLU A 14 -12.24 4.07 -2.58
N ALA A 15 -11.49 3.74 -3.63
CA ALA A 15 -10.38 4.61 -4.03
C ALA A 15 -10.91 5.97 -4.48
N ALA A 16 -12.03 5.97 -5.19
CA ALA A 16 -12.62 7.23 -5.62
C ALA A 16 -13.12 8.05 -4.43
N ASP A 17 -13.72 7.40 -3.44
CA ASP A 17 -14.18 8.07 -2.25
C ASP A 17 -13.02 8.64 -1.45
N VAL A 18 -11.95 7.86 -1.31
CA VAL A 18 -10.77 8.31 -0.61
C VAL A 18 -10.21 9.55 -1.27
N LEU A 19 -10.11 9.52 -2.58
CA LEU A 19 -9.54 10.64 -3.30
C LEU A 19 -10.39 11.89 -3.11
N GLN A 20 -11.69 11.75 -3.14
CA GLN A 20 -12.56 12.86 -2.96
C GLN A 20 -12.43 13.44 -1.55
N GLU A 21 -12.42 12.59 -0.55
CA GLU A 21 -12.27 13.02 0.83
C GLU A 21 -10.90 13.65 1.06
N ALA A 22 -9.87 13.10 0.41
CA ALA A 22 -8.53 13.63 0.56
C ALA A 22 -8.45 15.05 0.00
N PHE A 23 -9.11 15.31 -1.13
CA PHE A 23 -9.11 16.64 -1.70
C PHE A 23 -9.86 17.61 -0.80
N ILE A 24 -10.96 17.18 -0.20
CA ILE A 24 -11.70 18.05 0.71
C ILE A 24 -10.84 18.36 1.93
N ASP A 25 -10.16 17.36 2.48
CA ASP A 25 -9.29 17.59 3.62
C ASP A 25 -8.16 18.54 3.26
N ALA A 26 -7.57 18.34 2.10
CA ALA A 26 -6.46 19.18 1.67
C ALA A 26 -6.92 20.62 1.54
N PHE A 27 -8.08 20.82 0.98
CA PHE A 27 -8.59 22.15 0.79
C PHE A 27 -8.83 22.81 2.13
N ASN A 28 -9.37 22.08 3.09
CA ASN A 28 -9.62 22.64 4.41
C ASN A 28 -8.34 22.88 5.20
N ARG A 29 -7.26 22.19 4.86
CA ARG A 29 -6.02 22.38 5.57
C ARG A 29 -4.99 23.12 4.78
N LEU A 30 -5.40 23.80 3.74
CA LEU A 30 -4.45 24.47 2.88
C LEU A 30 -3.60 25.45 3.67
N ASP A 31 -4.17 26.05 4.71
CA ASP A 31 -3.44 26.99 5.52
C ASP A 31 -2.29 26.32 6.26
N SER A 32 -2.38 25.05 6.51
CA SER A 32 -1.33 24.37 7.25
C SER A 32 -0.21 23.86 6.36
N PHE A 33 -0.37 23.98 5.04
CA PHE A 33 0.68 23.56 4.16
C PHE A 33 1.83 24.53 4.31
N ARG A 34 2.98 24.07 4.77
CA ARG A 34 4.05 24.97 5.06
C ARG A 34 5.10 25.03 4.02
N GLN A 35 4.89 24.39 2.92
CA GLN A 35 5.84 24.43 1.83
C GLN A 35 7.18 23.83 2.20
N GLU A 36 7.21 22.96 3.20
CA GLU A 36 8.43 22.26 3.51
C GLU A 36 8.66 21.15 2.51
N SER A 37 7.65 20.84 1.71
CA SER A 37 7.79 19.87 0.65
C SER A 37 6.94 20.40 -0.47
N THR A 38 6.92 19.73 -1.60
CA THR A 38 6.10 20.17 -2.70
C THR A 38 4.63 19.91 -2.35
N PHE A 39 3.76 20.63 -3.00
CA PHE A 39 2.34 20.45 -2.80
C PHE A 39 1.95 19.02 -3.14
N GLY A 40 2.55 18.45 -4.19
CA GLY A 40 2.25 17.09 -4.59
C GLY A 40 2.58 16.07 -3.51
N LEU A 41 3.72 16.22 -2.85
CA LEU A 41 4.08 15.31 -1.78
C LEU A 41 3.17 15.47 -0.57
N TRP A 42 2.80 16.69 -0.26
CA TRP A 42 1.89 16.96 0.84
C TRP A 42 0.53 16.32 0.57
N MET A 43 0.03 16.49 -0.65
CA MET A 43 -1.24 15.92 -1.05
C MET A 43 -1.19 14.41 -1.03
N LYS A 44 -0.08 13.84 -1.49
CA LYS A 44 0.09 12.41 -1.53
C LYS A 44 0.04 11.82 -0.12
N GLN A 45 0.64 12.49 0.83
CA GLN A 45 0.59 12.03 2.21
C GLN A 45 -0.84 11.97 2.71
N ILE A 46 -1.65 12.96 2.37
CA ILE A 46 -3.05 12.99 2.78
C ILE A 46 -3.79 11.81 2.16
N VAL A 47 -3.54 11.54 0.88
CA VAL A 47 -4.19 10.42 0.18
C VAL A 47 -3.78 9.09 0.80
N VAL A 48 -2.49 8.91 1.07
CA VAL A 48 -1.99 7.67 1.64
C VAL A 48 -2.60 7.44 3.03
N ASN A 49 -2.59 8.47 3.86
CA ASN A 49 -3.12 8.33 5.21
C ASN A 49 -4.61 8.03 5.19
N LYS A 50 -5.35 8.67 4.30
CA LYS A 50 -6.79 8.43 4.19
C LYS A 50 -7.04 7.01 3.69
N SER A 51 -6.24 6.53 2.76
CA SER A 51 -6.38 5.18 2.21
C SER A 51 -6.12 4.14 3.29
N ILE A 52 -5.08 4.35 4.10
CA ILE A 52 -4.75 3.41 5.16
C ILE A 52 -5.86 3.41 6.22
N SER A 53 -6.40 4.58 6.56
CA SER A 53 -7.49 4.67 7.50
C SER A 53 -8.70 3.91 7.01
N THR A 54 -9.02 4.07 5.74
CA THR A 54 -10.17 3.39 5.14
C THR A 54 -9.98 1.87 5.20
N LEU A 55 -8.79 1.42 4.88
CA LEU A 55 -8.51 -0.01 4.90
C LEU A 55 -8.62 -0.56 6.32
N ARG A 56 -8.10 0.16 7.31
CA ARG A 56 -8.18 -0.29 8.68
C ARG A 56 -9.61 -0.41 9.15
N LYS A 57 -10.44 0.59 8.82
CA LYS A 57 -11.79 0.56 9.19
C LYS A 57 -12.50 -0.62 8.59
N ARG A 58 -12.27 -0.87 7.33
CA ARG A 58 -12.89 -1.98 6.63
C ARG A 58 -12.49 -3.31 7.28
N LYS A 59 -11.21 -3.44 7.65
CA LYS A 59 -10.75 -4.68 8.25
C LYS A 59 -11.38 -4.88 9.61
N LEU A 60 -11.54 -3.83 10.37
CA LEU A 60 -12.16 -3.96 11.66
C LEU A 60 -13.62 -4.39 11.52
N GLU A 61 -14.28 -3.90 10.53
CA GLU A 61 -15.65 -4.25 10.35
C GLU A 61 -15.83 -5.67 9.89
N LEU A 62 -14.92 -6.14 9.09
CA LEU A 62 -15.07 -7.45 8.61
C LEU A 62 -14.39 -8.50 9.38
N ARG A 63 -13.77 -8.24 10.41
CA ARG A 63 -12.98 -9.00 11.05
C ARG A 63 -13.15 -10.21 11.50
N PRO A 64 -13.37 -10.85 11.56
CA PRO A 64 -13.34 -12.01 12.13
C PRO A 64 -12.24 -12.73 11.67
N LEU A 65 -11.88 -12.83 10.86
CA LEU A 65 -11.02 -13.53 10.40
C LEU A 65 -9.79 -13.36 10.61
N GLU A 66 -9.20 -13.98 10.97
CA GLU A 66 -8.07 -13.82 11.20
C GLU A 66 -7.24 -14.19 10.37
N ALA A 67 -6.63 -13.99 10.24
CA ALA A 67 -5.68 -14.03 9.63
C ALA A 67 -5.16 -15.07 9.07
N GLY A 68 -5.36 -15.64 8.84
CA GLY A 68 -4.89 -16.59 8.36
C GLY A 68 -4.11 -16.47 7.38
N ASP A 69 -4.41 -16.03 6.75
CA ASP A 69 -3.63 -15.66 5.79
C ASP A 69 -3.05 -16.62 4.99
N GLU A 70 -3.14 -17.49 4.91
CA GLU A 70 -2.62 -18.25 4.19
C GLU A 70 -3.02 -18.34 2.95
N VAL A 71 -2.62 -18.04 2.16
CA VAL A 71 -2.85 -17.99 0.95
C VAL A 71 -2.46 -19.04 0.23
N ALA A 72 -3.09 -19.53 -0.31
CA ALA A 72 -2.79 -20.55 -1.04
C ALA A 72 -2.18 -20.18 -2.13
N ASP A 73 -1.28 -20.58 -2.48
CA ASP A 73 -0.73 -20.09 -3.55
C ASP A 73 -0.91 -20.91 -4.62
N GLU A 74 -1.29 -20.64 -5.51
CA GLU A 74 -1.49 -21.24 -6.60
C GLU A 74 -0.46 -21.04 -7.44
N ASP A 75 0.27 -21.73 -7.75
CA ASP A 75 1.32 -21.47 -8.53
C ASP A 75 1.10 -21.45 -9.87
N GLN A 76 1.53 -20.84 -10.54
CA GLN A 76 1.37 -20.70 -11.82
C GLN A 76 2.61 -20.81 -12.46
N ALA A 77 3.05 -21.57 -12.86
CA ALA A 77 4.24 -21.71 -13.46
C ALA A 77 4.45 -20.98 -14.61
N ASP A 78 5.17 -20.27 -14.82
CA ASP A 78 5.35 -19.58 -15.92
C ASP A 78 6.66 -19.39 -16.23
N ASP A 79 7.22 -19.68 -17.09
CA ASP A 79 8.47 -19.49 -17.42
C ASP A 79 8.87 -18.27 -17.88
N GLU A 80 9.70 -18.05 -18.45
CA GLU A 80 10.16 -16.90 -18.98
C GLU A 80 9.55 -15.72 -18.74
N VAL A 81 9.53 -15.12 -17.84
CA VAL A 81 9.00 -13.99 -17.67
C VAL A 81 9.79 -12.84 -17.80
N GLU A 82 9.53 -12.04 -18.60
CA GLU A 82 10.19 -10.88 -18.73
C GLU A 82 9.71 -10.11 -17.61
N LEU A 83 10.38 -9.77 -16.60
CA LEU A 83 9.95 -9.00 -15.52
C LEU A 83 9.62 -7.59 -15.90
N GLU A 84 8.41 -7.35 -16.27
CA GLU A 84 8.04 -6.02 -16.58
C GLU A 84 7.49 -5.38 -15.33
N VAL A 85 7.50 -4.09 -15.30
CA VAL A 85 7.02 -3.31 -14.16
C VAL A 85 5.57 -3.67 -13.86
N GLU A 86 4.77 -3.85 -14.89
CA GLU A 86 3.36 -4.18 -14.68
C GLU A 86 3.20 -5.56 -14.03
N ALA A 87 4.05 -6.49 -14.40
CA ALA A 87 3.97 -7.82 -13.80
C ALA A 87 4.34 -7.74 -12.32
N ILE A 88 5.30 -6.93 -11.99
CA ILE A 88 5.70 -6.75 -10.60
C ILE A 88 4.57 -6.12 -9.81
N LYS A 89 3.92 -5.11 -10.36
CA LYS A 89 2.82 -4.46 -9.68
C LYS A 89 1.66 -5.43 -9.44
N ARG A 90 1.36 -6.25 -10.41
CA ARG A 90 0.30 -7.23 -10.26
C ARG A 90 0.64 -8.25 -9.19
N ALA A 91 1.89 -8.65 -9.13
CA ALA A 91 2.32 -9.62 -8.12
C ALA A 91 2.25 -9.02 -6.73
N ILE A 92 2.61 -7.74 -6.59
CA ILE A 92 2.52 -7.06 -5.31
C ILE A 92 1.05 -7.03 -4.86
N ASP A 93 0.13 -6.79 -5.79
CA ASP A 93 -1.28 -6.69 -5.44
C ASP A 93 -1.82 -8.01 -4.90
N LYS A 94 -1.18 -9.12 -5.18
CA LYS A 94 -1.64 -10.39 -4.69
C LYS A 94 -1.07 -10.77 -3.33
N LEU A 95 -0.15 -10.02 -2.82
CA LEU A 95 0.46 -10.33 -1.54
C LEU A 95 -0.51 -10.07 -0.40
N PRO A 96 -0.34 -10.77 0.72
CA PRO A 96 -1.12 -10.45 1.92
C PRO A 96 -0.92 -8.99 2.31
N ASP A 97 -1.91 -8.41 2.95
CA ASP A 97 -1.94 -6.99 3.22
C ASP A 97 -0.68 -6.44 3.89
N GLY A 98 -0.15 -7.10 4.88
CA GLY A 98 1.02 -6.58 5.56
C GLY A 98 2.21 -6.42 4.63
N TYR A 99 2.46 -7.43 3.82
CA TYR A 99 3.57 -7.38 2.88
C TYR A 99 3.24 -6.41 1.75
N ARG A 100 2.00 -6.47 1.26
CA ARG A 100 1.60 -5.63 0.14
C ARG A 100 1.74 -4.16 0.48
N LEU A 101 1.30 -3.75 1.67
CA LEU A 101 1.35 -2.35 2.04
C LEU A 101 2.79 -1.85 2.18
N VAL A 102 3.65 -2.63 2.83
CA VAL A 102 5.03 -2.20 3.00
C VAL A 102 5.73 -2.12 1.64
N LEU A 103 5.54 -3.12 0.79
CA LEU A 103 6.18 -3.08 -0.52
C LEU A 103 5.64 -1.94 -1.37
N THR A 104 4.33 -1.71 -1.32
CA THR A 104 3.73 -0.62 -2.08
C THR A 104 4.29 0.73 -1.63
N LEU A 105 4.33 0.94 -0.33
CA LEU A 105 4.79 2.23 0.18
C LEU A 105 6.28 2.44 -0.09
N TYR A 106 7.06 1.39 0.02
CA TYR A 106 8.49 1.52 -0.17
C TYR A 106 8.88 1.59 -1.66
N LEU A 107 8.42 0.64 -2.45
CA LEU A 107 8.86 0.54 -3.83
C LEU A 107 8.11 1.44 -4.79
N LEU A 108 6.83 1.62 -4.57
CA LEU A 108 6.04 2.37 -5.52
C LEU A 108 5.79 3.81 -5.10
N GLU A 109 5.69 4.05 -3.80
CA GLU A 109 5.41 5.40 -3.34
C GLU A 109 6.63 6.13 -2.80
N GLY A 110 7.73 5.42 -2.59
CA GLY A 110 8.99 6.09 -2.26
C GLY A 110 9.23 6.42 -0.81
N TYR A 111 8.50 5.83 0.12
CA TYR A 111 8.71 6.11 1.53
C TYR A 111 9.80 5.21 2.10
N ASP A 112 10.52 5.70 3.10
CA ASP A 112 11.51 4.87 3.75
C ASP A 112 10.86 4.15 4.92
N HIS A 113 11.60 3.28 5.60
CA HIS A 113 11.04 2.46 6.66
C HIS A 113 10.59 3.26 7.87
N GLU A 114 11.23 4.38 8.13
CA GLU A 114 10.83 5.23 9.23
C GLU A 114 9.45 5.83 8.92
N GLU A 115 9.28 6.29 7.71
CA GLU A 115 8.01 6.86 7.28
C GLU A 115 6.91 5.81 7.24
N ILE A 116 7.24 4.62 6.74
CA ILE A 116 6.28 3.53 6.68
C ILE A 116 5.85 3.13 8.07
N ALA A 117 6.80 3.07 9.01
CA ALA A 117 6.48 2.73 10.38
C ALA A 117 5.46 3.70 10.94
N HIS A 118 5.64 4.96 10.66
CA HIS A 118 4.72 5.99 11.14
C HIS A 118 3.36 5.84 10.47
N ILE A 119 3.34 5.64 9.17
CA ILE A 119 2.08 5.52 8.41
C ILE A 119 1.29 4.31 8.87
N LEU A 120 1.94 3.17 9.00
CA LEU A 120 1.26 1.93 9.32
C LEU A 120 1.17 1.67 10.81
N ARG A 121 1.82 2.50 11.64
CA ARG A 121 1.81 2.35 13.09
C ARG A 121 2.45 1.05 13.52
N ILE A 122 3.59 0.76 12.95
CA ILE A 122 4.38 -0.41 13.29
C ILE A 122 5.78 0.08 13.60
N SER A 123 6.64 -0.78 14.11
CA SER A 123 8.00 -0.37 14.37
C SER A 123 8.80 -0.38 13.08
N GLU A 124 9.91 0.32 13.06
CA GLU A 124 10.79 0.31 11.91
C GLU A 124 11.29 -1.10 11.67
N ALA A 125 11.59 -1.83 12.74
CA ALA A 125 12.07 -3.21 12.61
C ALA A 125 11.02 -4.07 11.94
N THR A 126 9.76 -3.89 12.30
CA THR A 126 8.68 -4.62 11.67
C THR A 126 8.56 -4.26 10.20
N SER A 127 8.72 -2.97 9.88
CA SER A 127 8.66 -2.55 8.48
C SER A 127 9.73 -3.25 7.66
N ARG A 128 10.95 -3.31 8.19
CA ARG A 128 12.05 -3.97 7.49
C ARG A 128 11.81 -5.47 7.36
N SER A 129 11.30 -6.11 8.41
CA SER A 129 11.01 -7.54 8.37
C SER A 129 9.93 -7.85 7.36
N GLN A 130 8.87 -7.05 7.35
CA GLN A 130 7.80 -7.25 6.41
C GLN A 130 8.28 -7.04 4.99
N PHE A 131 9.19 -6.09 4.81
CA PHE A 131 9.73 -5.83 3.49
C PHE A 131 10.51 -7.05 3.00
N LEU A 132 11.37 -7.61 3.84
CA LEU A 132 12.18 -8.76 3.43
C LEU A 132 11.33 -9.98 3.16
N ARG A 133 10.37 -10.24 4.01
CA ARG A 133 9.50 -11.39 3.80
C ARG A 133 8.62 -11.20 2.59
N GLY A 134 8.10 -9.99 2.43
CA GLY A 134 7.28 -9.70 1.27
C GLY A 134 8.07 -9.80 -0.01
N LYS A 135 9.32 -9.36 0.01
CA LYS A 135 10.17 -9.45 -1.15
C LYS A 135 10.41 -10.89 -1.55
N ARG A 136 10.64 -11.76 -0.57
CA ARG A 136 10.82 -13.16 -0.88
C ARG A 136 9.58 -13.75 -1.49
N LYS A 137 8.42 -13.43 -0.94
CA LYS A 137 7.19 -13.95 -1.47
C LYS A 137 6.94 -13.40 -2.87
N LEU A 138 7.29 -12.15 -3.09
CA LEU A 138 7.15 -11.54 -4.41
C LEU A 138 8.01 -12.28 -5.43
N VAL A 139 9.24 -12.58 -5.06
CA VAL A 139 10.13 -13.30 -5.95
C VAL A 139 9.54 -14.66 -6.28
N ASP A 140 8.97 -15.32 -5.29
CA ASP A 140 8.33 -16.61 -5.52
C ASP A 140 7.17 -16.49 -6.49
N TYR A 141 6.35 -15.46 -6.34
CA TYR A 141 5.23 -15.27 -7.25
C TYR A 141 5.73 -15.05 -8.68
N LEU A 142 6.80 -14.29 -8.83
CA LEU A 142 7.28 -13.99 -10.16
C LEU A 142 8.01 -15.16 -10.80
N ALA A 143 8.60 -16.02 -9.99
CA ALA A 143 9.33 -17.13 -10.52
C ALA A 143 8.42 -18.29 -10.88
N ASN A 144 7.23 -18.31 -10.36
CA ASN A 144 6.33 -19.39 -10.71
C ASN A 144 5.33 -19.00 -11.77
#